data_43a019ab74c45b38b5dbb24dd495b01a
#
_entry.id   43a019ab74c45b38b5dbb24dd495b01a
#
_cell.length_a   1.000
_cell.length_b   1.000
_cell.length_c   1.000
_cell.angle_alpha   90.00
_cell.angle_beta   90.00
_cell.angle_gamma   90.00
#
_symmetry.space_group_name_H-M   'P 1'
#
loop_
_entity.id
_entity.type
_entity.pdbx_description
1 polymer ?
#
loop_
_entity_poly.entity_id
_entity_poly.type
_entity_poly.pdbx_seq_one_letter_code
_entity_poly.pdbx_strand_id
1 'polypeptide(L)'
;MCTPISKKFLVDAGRGATIRLYQLKIPIGRIDVQLLSHYHSDHTSGVPDVWLTGWLESHFGTRKTPYRVIGPTGARELIENLKRAYALDIKIRVADEKLPLSGIATDVTEFDCDGTVYEKGGVKVIGFEVDHGDVIKPCYGYRFEYGGRVAVFSSDTRYNHNVINYGAGADLLVHEVASARPELMKEAYIQRIVGHHTTPREAGLVFAQAKPKLAAYTHIVLLGNERIPPPTIDDIVAETRETYSGPLAVGEDLMAFEIGETVSVRRFQSSSPSTGSASVA
;
A
#
# COMPACT_ATOMS: atom_id res chain seq x y z
N MET A 1 6.18 -28.76 15.19
CA MET A 1 5.82 -27.90 14.03
C MET A 1 5.60 -26.50 14.58
N CYS A 2 6.50 -25.55 14.29
CA CYS A 2 6.22 -24.15 14.64
C CYS A 2 5.12 -23.64 13.73
N THR A 3 4.03 -23.16 14.34
CA THR A 3 2.98 -22.43 13.63
C THR A 3 3.63 -21.27 12.88
N PRO A 4 3.39 -21.09 11.57
CA PRO A 4 3.97 -19.96 10.85
C PRO A 4 3.50 -18.66 11.53
N ILE A 5 4.45 -17.82 11.92
CA ILE A 5 4.15 -16.52 12.52
C ILE A 5 3.56 -15.67 11.40
N SER A 6 2.24 -15.54 11.37
CA SER A 6 1.53 -14.68 10.41
C SER A 6 1.73 -13.23 10.80
N LYS A 7 2.76 -12.56 10.28
CA LYS A 7 2.97 -11.12 10.41
C LYS A 7 2.15 -10.36 9.38
N LYS A 8 1.51 -9.27 9.81
CA LYS A 8 0.70 -8.40 8.96
C LYS A 8 1.32 -7.02 8.90
N PHE A 9 1.74 -6.65 7.70
CA PHE A 9 2.23 -5.32 7.38
C PHE A 9 1.15 -4.60 6.56
N LEU A 10 0.91 -3.34 6.86
CA LEU A 10 0.09 -2.46 6.04
C LEU A 10 0.99 -1.39 5.44
N VAL A 11 1.13 -1.37 4.13
CA VAL A 11 1.87 -0.33 3.41
C VAL A 11 0.89 0.76 3.04
N ASP A 12 1.10 1.94 3.59
CA ASP A 12 0.20 3.08 3.56
C ASP A 12 -1.21 2.79 4.09
N ALA A 13 -1.98 3.83 4.28
CA ALA A 13 -3.38 3.75 4.63
C ALA A 13 -4.09 4.99 4.08
N GLY A 14 -4.50 4.91 2.85
CA GLY A 14 -5.33 5.91 2.19
C GLY A 14 -6.80 5.80 2.58
N ARG A 15 -7.64 6.54 1.88
CA ARG A 15 -9.09 6.56 2.09
C ARG A 15 -9.70 5.17 1.93
N GLY A 16 -10.47 4.74 2.91
CA GLY A 16 -11.18 3.47 2.88
C GLY A 16 -10.32 2.24 3.23
N ALA A 17 -9.06 2.40 3.68
CA ALA A 17 -8.20 1.29 4.05
C ALA A 17 -8.86 0.33 5.05
N THR A 18 -9.50 0.86 6.10
CA THR A 18 -10.23 0.05 7.11
C THR A 18 -11.42 -0.68 6.52
N ILE A 19 -12.16 -0.05 5.58
CA ILE A 19 -13.28 -0.68 4.88
C ILE A 19 -12.78 -1.88 4.07
N ARG A 20 -11.64 -1.74 3.36
CA ARG A 20 -11.06 -2.83 2.57
C ARG A 20 -10.54 -3.96 3.45
N LEU A 21 -9.88 -3.64 4.57
CA LEU A 21 -9.46 -4.64 5.56
C LEU A 21 -10.68 -5.40 6.12
N TYR A 22 -11.78 -4.69 6.43
CA TYR A 22 -13.02 -5.30 6.88
C TYR A 22 -13.60 -6.28 5.84
N GLN A 23 -13.67 -5.87 4.56
CA GLN A 23 -14.16 -6.72 3.46
C GLN A 23 -13.31 -7.98 3.29
N LEU A 24 -11.99 -7.89 3.48
CA LEU A 24 -11.05 -9.02 3.47
C LEU A 24 -11.09 -9.85 4.75
N LYS A 25 -11.91 -9.47 5.74
CA LYS A 25 -11.96 -10.08 7.08
C LYS A 25 -10.60 -10.08 7.78
N ILE A 26 -9.78 -9.08 7.52
CA ILE A 26 -8.50 -8.88 8.19
C ILE A 26 -8.75 -8.02 9.44
N PRO A 27 -8.54 -8.56 10.66
CA PRO A 27 -8.73 -7.78 11.87
C PRO A 27 -7.74 -6.62 11.94
N ILE A 28 -8.23 -5.39 11.98
CA ILE A 28 -7.44 -4.15 11.99
C ILE A 28 -6.51 -4.12 13.20
N GLY A 29 -6.99 -4.57 14.36
CA GLY A 29 -6.20 -4.69 15.57
C GLY A 29 -5.05 -5.71 15.50
N ARG A 30 -4.99 -6.50 14.44
CA ARG A 30 -3.94 -7.51 14.21
C ARG A 30 -2.89 -7.07 13.19
N ILE A 31 -2.91 -5.81 12.73
CA ILE A 31 -1.82 -5.23 11.95
C ILE A 31 -0.61 -5.10 12.88
N ASP A 32 0.48 -5.78 12.54
CA ASP A 32 1.72 -5.78 13.35
C ASP A 32 2.54 -4.52 13.13
N VAL A 33 2.56 -4.01 11.88
CA VAL A 33 3.34 -2.83 11.47
C VAL A 33 2.63 -2.07 10.38
N GLN A 34 2.46 -0.77 10.59
CA GLN A 34 2.13 0.20 9.55
C GLN A 34 3.44 0.72 8.94
N LEU A 35 3.58 0.62 7.64
CA LEU A 35 4.66 1.23 6.87
C LEU A 35 4.12 2.46 6.15
N LEU A 36 4.85 3.56 6.16
CA LEU A 36 4.50 4.78 5.41
C LEU A 36 5.53 5.00 4.31
N SER A 37 5.07 5.18 3.08
CA SER A 37 5.95 5.45 1.95
C SER A 37 6.32 6.93 1.85
N HIS A 38 5.32 7.80 1.92
CA HIS A 38 5.42 9.27 1.91
C HIS A 38 4.17 9.91 2.55
N TYR A 39 4.02 11.24 2.48
CA TYR A 39 3.03 11.96 3.28
C TYR A 39 1.89 12.59 2.48
N HIS A 40 1.64 12.19 1.25
CA HIS A 40 0.41 12.59 0.56
C HIS A 40 -0.82 12.05 1.30
N SER A 41 -1.91 12.79 1.23
CA SER A 41 -3.13 12.48 1.98
C SER A 41 -3.81 11.19 1.53
N ASP A 42 -3.69 10.81 0.28
CA ASP A 42 -4.20 9.56 -0.27
C ASP A 42 -3.41 8.32 0.21
N HIS A 43 -2.24 8.51 0.83
CA HIS A 43 -1.45 7.48 1.50
C HIS A 43 -1.60 7.48 3.02
N THR A 44 -2.04 8.60 3.61
CA THR A 44 -2.01 8.79 5.08
C THR A 44 -3.35 9.08 5.73
N SER A 45 -4.40 9.48 4.98
CA SER A 45 -5.68 9.91 5.54
C SER A 45 -6.45 8.82 6.29
N GLY A 46 -6.18 7.55 6.02
CA GLY A 46 -6.75 6.42 6.73
C GLY A 46 -5.93 5.94 7.94
N VAL A 47 -4.72 6.47 8.16
CA VAL A 47 -3.86 6.10 9.31
C VAL A 47 -4.57 6.27 10.65
N PRO A 48 -5.24 7.41 10.94
CA PRO A 48 -5.96 7.57 12.20
C PRO A 48 -7.10 6.54 12.36
N ASP A 49 -7.80 6.18 11.28
CA ASP A 49 -8.86 5.18 11.34
C ASP A 49 -8.30 3.78 11.65
N VAL A 50 -7.21 3.36 11.02
CA VAL A 50 -6.52 2.10 11.35
C VAL A 50 -6.04 2.09 12.80
N TRP A 51 -5.46 3.20 13.27
CA TRP A 51 -4.96 3.34 14.62
C TRP A 51 -6.07 3.27 15.67
N LEU A 52 -7.11 4.07 15.52
CA LEU A 52 -8.23 4.17 16.49
C LEU A 52 -9.13 2.92 16.44
N THR A 53 -9.60 2.53 15.25
CA THR A 53 -10.49 1.37 15.10
C THR A 53 -9.81 0.08 15.53
N GLY A 54 -8.49 -0.05 15.28
CA GLY A 54 -7.71 -1.19 15.74
C GLY A 54 -7.67 -1.34 17.27
N TRP A 55 -7.83 -0.26 18.04
CA TRP A 55 -7.84 -0.24 19.49
C TRP A 55 -9.21 -0.60 20.11
N LEU A 56 -10.30 -0.27 19.41
CA LEU A 56 -11.67 -0.47 19.92
C LEU A 56 -11.97 -1.94 20.25
N GLU A 57 -12.83 -2.15 21.24
CA GLU A 57 -13.26 -3.49 21.61
C GLU A 57 -14.30 -4.01 20.61
N SER A 58 -13.82 -4.71 19.59
CA SER A 58 -14.63 -5.34 18.55
C SER A 58 -13.88 -6.54 17.99
N HIS A 59 -14.57 -7.39 17.23
CA HIS A 59 -13.91 -8.53 16.56
C HIS A 59 -12.86 -8.13 15.51
N PHE A 60 -12.84 -6.87 15.04
CA PHE A 60 -11.82 -6.30 14.15
C PHE A 60 -10.76 -5.48 14.87
N GLY A 61 -11.03 -5.02 16.08
CA GLY A 61 -10.12 -4.22 16.89
C GLY A 61 -9.32 -5.05 17.89
N THR A 62 -9.44 -4.68 19.18
CA THR A 62 -8.84 -5.34 20.36
C THR A 62 -7.32 -5.31 20.42
N ARG A 63 -6.67 -4.32 19.78
CA ARG A 63 -5.22 -4.15 19.92
C ARG A 63 -4.85 -3.80 21.36
N LYS A 64 -3.94 -4.60 21.94
CA LYS A 64 -3.46 -4.43 23.33
C LYS A 64 -1.97 -4.04 23.41
N THR A 65 -1.32 -3.92 22.26
CA THR A 65 0.07 -3.50 22.13
C THR A 65 0.15 -2.15 21.42
N PRO A 66 1.25 -1.40 21.53
CA PRO A 66 1.41 -0.16 20.80
C PRO A 66 1.20 -0.33 19.29
N TYR A 67 0.57 0.65 18.67
CA TYR A 67 0.49 0.76 17.22
C TYR A 67 1.88 1.10 16.67
N ARG A 68 2.47 0.13 15.99
CA ARG A 68 3.82 0.30 15.44
C ARG A 68 3.75 0.92 14.06
N VAL A 69 4.45 2.03 13.90
CA VAL A 69 4.61 2.75 12.64
C VAL A 69 6.10 2.82 12.28
N ILE A 70 6.43 2.47 11.06
CA ILE A 70 7.75 2.66 10.48
C ILE A 70 7.56 3.51 9.24
N GLY A 71 8.29 4.60 9.13
CA GLY A 71 8.18 5.52 8.00
C GLY A 71 9.42 6.40 7.88
N PRO A 72 9.54 7.14 6.78
CA PRO A 72 10.62 8.11 6.64
C PRO A 72 10.48 9.25 7.65
N THR A 73 11.48 10.10 7.75
CA THR A 73 11.45 11.32 8.58
C THR A 73 10.15 12.10 8.37
N GLY A 74 9.45 12.44 9.46
CA GLY A 74 8.11 13.05 9.48
C GLY A 74 7.01 12.13 10.01
N ALA A 75 7.25 10.80 10.10
CA ALA A 75 6.28 9.85 10.63
C ALA A 75 5.93 10.15 12.10
N ARG A 76 6.91 10.50 12.89
CA ARG A 76 6.72 10.87 14.31
C ARG A 76 5.86 12.12 14.45
N GLU A 77 6.15 13.14 13.67
CA GLU A 77 5.37 14.39 13.69
C GLU A 77 3.91 14.13 13.30
N LEU A 78 3.65 13.37 12.23
CA LEU A 78 2.32 12.98 11.82
C LEU A 78 1.57 12.27 12.97
N ILE A 79 2.16 11.26 13.56
CA ILE A 79 1.53 10.48 14.64
C ILE A 79 1.29 11.33 15.89
N GLU A 80 2.23 12.18 16.30
CA GLU A 80 2.05 13.08 17.46
C GLU A 80 0.93 14.11 17.21
N ASN A 81 0.79 14.61 15.99
CA ASN A 81 -0.31 15.51 15.64
C ASN A 81 -1.66 14.77 15.64
N LEU A 82 -1.72 13.54 15.15
CA LEU A 82 -2.93 12.71 15.23
C LEU A 82 -3.32 12.43 16.69
N LYS A 83 -2.37 12.14 17.57
CA LYS A 83 -2.63 11.98 19.03
C LYS A 83 -3.26 13.23 19.63
N ARG A 84 -2.78 14.41 19.25
CA ARG A 84 -3.38 15.68 19.70
C ARG A 84 -4.77 15.87 19.15
N ALA A 85 -4.99 15.59 17.86
CA ALA A 85 -6.28 15.73 17.21
C ALA A 85 -7.36 14.84 17.85
N TYR A 86 -7.02 13.63 18.26
CA TYR A 86 -7.95 12.66 18.85
C TYR A 86 -7.86 12.57 20.37
N ALA A 87 -7.20 13.49 21.07
CA ALA A 87 -7.00 13.45 22.51
C ALA A 87 -8.32 13.39 23.29
N LEU A 88 -9.37 14.08 22.83
CA LEU A 88 -10.68 14.06 23.47
C LEU A 88 -11.37 12.70 23.31
N ASP A 89 -11.39 12.11 22.14
CA ASP A 89 -11.94 10.77 21.88
C ASP A 89 -11.24 9.73 22.77
N ILE A 90 -9.90 9.76 22.78
CA ILE A 90 -9.10 8.85 23.61
C ILE A 90 -9.47 8.98 25.10
N LYS A 91 -9.60 10.22 25.61
CA LYS A 91 -9.98 10.48 27.00
C LYS A 91 -11.36 9.91 27.33
N ILE A 92 -12.32 10.11 26.42
CA ILE A 92 -13.70 9.60 26.60
C ILE A 92 -13.67 8.08 26.66
N ARG A 93 -13.05 7.40 25.71
CA ARG A 93 -13.03 5.93 25.63
C ARG A 93 -12.29 5.29 26.80
N VAL A 94 -11.21 5.90 27.27
CA VAL A 94 -10.52 5.42 28.48
C VAL A 94 -11.41 5.56 29.71
N ALA A 95 -12.14 6.66 29.83
CA ALA A 95 -13.02 6.91 31.00
C ALA A 95 -14.29 6.06 30.97
N ASP A 96 -14.91 5.87 29.81
CA ASP A 96 -16.18 5.19 29.62
C ASP A 96 -16.00 3.68 29.35
N GLU A 97 -15.31 3.33 28.29
CA GLU A 97 -15.15 1.95 27.83
C GLU A 97 -14.01 1.21 28.53
N LYS A 98 -13.20 1.91 29.38
CA LYS A 98 -12.04 1.34 30.09
C LYS A 98 -11.00 0.70 29.18
N LEU A 99 -10.88 1.17 27.94
CA LEU A 99 -9.94 0.63 26.98
C LEU A 99 -8.50 0.75 27.47
N PRO A 100 -7.64 -0.26 27.21
CA PRO A 100 -6.26 -0.25 27.72
C PRO A 100 -5.41 0.79 27.00
N LEU A 101 -4.71 1.64 27.76
CA LEU A 101 -3.79 2.65 27.22
C LEU A 101 -2.67 2.04 26.37
N SER A 102 -2.28 0.79 26.63
CA SER A 102 -1.28 0.10 25.82
C SER A 102 -1.70 -0.07 24.35
N GLY A 103 -3.01 -0.23 24.10
CA GLY A 103 -3.52 -0.42 22.73
C GLY A 103 -3.60 0.85 21.91
N ILE A 104 -3.70 2.04 22.55
CA ILE A 104 -3.69 3.34 21.86
C ILE A 104 -2.29 3.94 21.78
N ALA A 105 -1.35 3.44 22.60
CA ALA A 105 0.04 3.87 22.52
C ALA A 105 0.62 3.66 21.13
N THR A 106 1.63 4.44 20.78
CA THR A 106 2.30 4.38 19.47
C THR A 106 3.78 4.07 19.65
N ASP A 107 4.35 3.30 18.73
CA ASP A 107 5.77 2.98 18.63
C ASP A 107 6.24 3.38 17.23
N VAL A 108 6.93 4.51 17.09
CA VAL A 108 7.30 5.11 15.81
C VAL A 108 8.79 5.01 15.59
N THR A 109 9.17 4.34 14.52
CA THR A 109 10.55 4.28 14.01
C THR A 109 10.64 5.06 12.72
N GLU A 110 11.60 5.98 12.65
CA GLU A 110 11.89 6.76 11.45
C GLU A 110 13.22 6.31 10.84
N PHE A 111 13.32 6.45 9.52
CA PHE A 111 14.54 6.22 8.76
C PHE A 111 14.68 7.30 7.66
N ASP A 112 15.91 7.52 7.18
CA ASP A 112 16.26 8.58 6.23
C ASP A 112 17.23 8.13 5.12
N CYS A 113 17.49 6.83 5.03
CA CYS A 113 18.36 6.23 4.03
C CYS A 113 17.93 4.81 3.69
N ASP A 114 18.40 4.32 2.55
CA ASP A 114 18.18 2.93 2.13
C ASP A 114 18.72 1.95 3.16
N GLY A 115 17.94 0.92 3.47
CA GLY A 115 18.40 -0.12 4.38
C GLY A 115 17.30 -0.92 5.02
N THR A 116 17.70 -1.83 5.92
CA THR A 116 16.76 -2.67 6.67
C THR A 116 16.02 -1.84 7.70
N VAL A 117 14.70 -1.70 7.52
CA VAL A 117 13.81 -0.94 8.43
C VAL A 117 13.06 -1.85 9.41
N TYR A 118 12.99 -3.14 9.11
CA TYR A 118 12.42 -4.15 9.99
C TYR A 118 13.08 -5.51 9.75
N GLU A 119 13.46 -6.19 10.85
CA GLU A 119 13.96 -7.58 10.76
C GLU A 119 13.55 -8.35 12.03
N LYS A 120 12.53 -9.18 11.93
CA LYS A 120 12.06 -10.01 13.05
C LYS A 120 11.21 -11.18 12.56
N GLY A 121 11.39 -12.34 13.20
CA GLY A 121 10.57 -13.54 12.92
C GLY A 121 10.78 -14.08 11.49
N GLY A 122 11.97 -13.92 10.93
CA GLY A 122 12.31 -14.36 9.58
C GLY A 122 11.84 -13.42 8.47
N VAL A 123 11.11 -12.35 8.81
CA VAL A 123 10.73 -11.31 7.85
C VAL A 123 11.75 -10.20 7.91
N LYS A 124 12.25 -9.79 6.74
CA LYS A 124 13.09 -8.62 6.56
C LYS A 124 12.38 -7.66 5.62
N VAL A 125 12.34 -6.37 6.01
CA VAL A 125 11.83 -5.28 5.17
C VAL A 125 12.93 -4.27 4.96
N ILE A 126 13.18 -3.93 3.70
CA ILE A 126 14.14 -2.91 3.29
C ILE A 126 13.34 -1.75 2.74
N GLY A 127 13.58 -0.54 3.26
CA GLY A 127 13.14 0.70 2.65
C GLY A 127 14.20 1.17 1.65
N PHE A 128 13.78 1.68 0.50
CA PHE A 128 14.69 2.25 -0.51
C PHE A 128 14.09 3.53 -1.09
N GLU A 129 14.92 4.55 -1.24
CA GLU A 129 14.50 5.85 -1.75
C GLU A 129 14.00 5.75 -3.20
N VAL A 130 12.90 6.44 -3.49
CA VAL A 130 12.35 6.60 -4.83
C VAL A 130 12.11 8.09 -5.14
N ASP A 131 11.90 8.43 -6.40
CA ASP A 131 11.76 9.81 -6.85
C ASP A 131 10.32 10.13 -7.24
N HIS A 132 9.56 10.70 -6.32
CA HIS A 132 8.18 11.14 -6.57
C HIS A 132 8.11 12.63 -6.96
N GLY A 133 9.23 13.27 -7.25
CA GLY A 133 9.33 14.68 -7.65
C GLY A 133 10.19 15.50 -6.71
N ASP A 134 10.52 16.70 -7.13
CA ASP A 134 11.55 17.52 -6.46
C ASP A 134 11.16 17.99 -5.07
N VAL A 135 9.86 18.14 -4.82
CA VAL A 135 9.32 18.65 -3.54
C VAL A 135 8.57 17.57 -2.73
N ILE A 136 8.30 16.40 -3.31
CA ILE A 136 7.59 15.31 -2.62
C ILE A 136 8.64 14.39 -2.01
N LYS A 137 9.22 14.83 -0.92
CA LYS A 137 10.28 14.14 -0.18
C LYS A 137 10.01 14.18 1.32
N PRO A 138 10.37 13.10 2.05
CA PRO A 138 10.96 11.83 1.56
C PRO A 138 9.91 10.92 0.92
N CYS A 139 10.34 10.01 0.01
CA CYS A 139 9.51 8.97 -0.58
C CYS A 139 10.29 7.66 -0.72
N TYR A 140 9.68 6.54 -0.29
CA TYR A 140 10.35 5.24 -0.23
C TYR A 140 9.47 4.11 -0.74
N GLY A 141 10.08 3.20 -1.52
CA GLY A 141 9.55 1.88 -1.80
C GLY A 141 9.96 0.86 -0.75
N TYR A 142 9.37 -0.33 -0.79
CA TYR A 142 9.64 -1.38 0.19
C TYR A 142 9.90 -2.73 -0.49
N ARG A 143 10.95 -3.41 -0.01
CA ARG A 143 11.26 -4.80 -0.37
C ARG A 143 11.06 -5.69 0.84
N PHE A 144 10.21 -6.70 0.70
CA PHE A 144 9.93 -7.72 1.71
C PHE A 144 10.62 -9.02 1.34
N GLU A 145 11.31 -9.60 2.32
CA GLU A 145 11.96 -10.90 2.18
C GLU A 145 11.46 -11.84 3.29
N TYR A 146 10.97 -13.01 2.91
CA TYR A 146 10.54 -14.05 3.84
C TYR A 146 10.62 -15.43 3.22
N GLY A 147 11.28 -16.39 3.89
CA GLY A 147 11.34 -17.79 3.44
C GLY A 147 11.90 -17.97 2.03
N GLY A 148 12.87 -17.14 1.61
CA GLY A 148 13.44 -17.15 0.27
C GLY A 148 12.54 -16.56 -0.80
N ARG A 149 11.44 -15.89 -0.43
CA ARG A 149 10.51 -15.18 -1.32
C ARG A 149 10.68 -13.68 -1.20
N VAL A 150 10.41 -12.97 -2.28
CA VAL A 150 10.60 -11.53 -2.38
C VAL A 150 9.38 -10.86 -3.01
N ALA A 151 8.83 -9.88 -2.29
CA ALA A 151 7.85 -8.95 -2.84
C ALA A 151 8.37 -7.50 -2.74
N VAL A 152 8.18 -6.72 -3.80
CA VAL A 152 8.63 -5.32 -3.86
C VAL A 152 7.45 -4.42 -4.23
N PHE A 153 7.36 -3.28 -3.54
CA PHE A 153 6.39 -2.21 -3.80
C PHE A 153 7.14 -0.95 -4.14
N SER A 154 6.85 -0.36 -5.30
CA SER A 154 7.55 0.85 -5.77
C SER A 154 7.24 2.08 -4.92
N SER A 155 6.05 2.18 -4.31
CA SER A 155 5.43 3.44 -3.94
C SER A 155 5.21 4.34 -5.17
N ASP A 156 4.81 5.59 -4.97
CA ASP A 156 4.69 6.57 -6.04
C ASP A 156 6.08 7.04 -6.46
N THR A 157 6.36 7.00 -7.74
CA THR A 157 7.69 7.33 -8.24
C THR A 157 7.70 7.59 -9.75
N ARG A 158 8.56 8.46 -10.20
CA ARG A 158 9.03 8.50 -11.60
C ARG A 158 9.79 7.20 -11.91
N TYR A 159 10.10 6.96 -13.17
CA TYR A 159 11.04 5.91 -13.55
C TYR A 159 12.31 5.98 -12.67
N ASN A 160 12.61 4.91 -11.94
CA ASN A 160 13.63 4.93 -10.92
C ASN A 160 14.51 3.68 -10.92
N HIS A 161 15.82 3.86 -10.90
CA HIS A 161 16.78 2.76 -10.89
C HIS A 161 16.77 1.95 -9.58
N ASN A 162 16.41 2.56 -8.44
CA ASN A 162 16.30 1.82 -7.19
C ASN A 162 15.18 0.78 -7.25
N VAL A 163 14.04 1.12 -7.89
CA VAL A 163 12.97 0.13 -8.11
C VAL A 163 13.48 -1.07 -8.92
N ILE A 164 14.31 -0.83 -9.94
CA ILE A 164 14.92 -1.89 -10.75
C ILE A 164 15.88 -2.72 -9.90
N ASN A 165 16.77 -2.06 -9.14
CA ASN A 165 17.79 -2.72 -8.35
C ASN A 165 17.19 -3.56 -7.22
N TYR A 166 16.28 -2.98 -6.43
CA TYR A 166 15.60 -3.68 -5.33
C TYR A 166 14.55 -4.66 -5.83
N GLY A 167 14.00 -4.45 -7.04
CA GLY A 167 13.08 -5.34 -7.74
C GLY A 167 13.74 -6.50 -8.48
N ALA A 168 15.07 -6.48 -8.61
CA ALA A 168 15.78 -7.48 -9.40
C ALA A 168 15.50 -8.91 -8.92
N GLY A 169 14.94 -9.74 -9.83
CA GLY A 169 14.60 -11.13 -9.57
C GLY A 169 13.53 -11.35 -8.49
N ALA A 170 12.74 -10.35 -8.14
CA ALA A 170 11.65 -10.50 -7.19
C ALA A 170 10.61 -11.54 -7.67
N ASP A 171 9.97 -12.22 -6.73
CA ASP A 171 8.82 -13.05 -7.07
C ASP A 171 7.65 -12.19 -7.53
N LEU A 172 7.41 -11.07 -6.85
CA LEU A 172 6.37 -10.09 -7.17
C LEU A 172 6.94 -8.66 -7.13
N LEU A 173 6.75 -7.89 -8.20
CA LEU A 173 7.01 -6.45 -8.24
C LEU A 173 5.70 -5.71 -8.49
N VAL A 174 5.21 -5.02 -7.46
CA VAL A 174 4.01 -4.18 -7.50
C VAL A 174 4.45 -2.74 -7.74
N HIS A 175 3.99 -2.15 -8.83
CA HIS A 175 4.40 -0.82 -9.28
C HIS A 175 3.19 0.09 -9.53
N GLU A 176 3.33 1.36 -9.22
CA GLU A 176 2.37 2.38 -9.59
C GLU A 176 2.40 2.65 -11.10
N VAL A 177 1.37 3.31 -11.63
CA VAL A 177 1.35 3.77 -13.02
C VAL A 177 0.41 4.95 -13.20
N ALA A 178 0.85 5.96 -13.97
CA ALA A 178 0.00 7.09 -14.35
C ALA A 178 -0.01 7.29 -15.86
N SER A 179 -1.19 7.62 -16.39
CA SER A 179 -1.36 7.92 -17.81
C SER A 179 -2.43 8.98 -18.05
N ALA A 180 -2.26 9.72 -19.13
CA ALA A 180 -3.22 10.68 -19.66
C ALA A 180 -3.24 10.60 -21.20
N ARG A 181 -4.38 10.95 -21.81
CA ARG A 181 -4.44 11.08 -23.27
C ARG A 181 -3.49 12.17 -23.76
N PRO A 182 -2.84 12.01 -24.93
CA PRO A 182 -1.88 12.98 -25.47
C PRO A 182 -2.42 14.41 -25.56
N GLU A 183 -3.73 14.56 -25.83
CA GLU A 183 -4.40 15.85 -25.91
C GLU A 183 -4.39 16.59 -24.57
N LEU A 184 -4.45 15.88 -23.45
CA LEU A 184 -4.41 16.42 -22.10
C LEU A 184 -3.00 16.76 -21.65
N MET A 185 -1.98 16.20 -22.27
CA MET A 185 -0.58 16.51 -21.95
C MET A 185 -0.18 17.97 -22.30
N LYS A 186 -1.10 18.77 -22.89
CA LYS A 186 -0.92 20.22 -23.05
C LYS A 186 -1.26 21.01 -21.77
N GLU A 187 -2.02 20.40 -20.86
CA GLU A 187 -2.45 21.02 -19.61
C GLU A 187 -1.34 20.92 -18.56
N ALA A 188 -0.90 22.07 -18.03
CA ALA A 188 0.22 22.14 -17.09
C ALA A 188 0.00 21.31 -15.81
N TYR A 189 -1.24 21.20 -15.32
CA TYR A 189 -1.54 20.39 -14.14
C TYR A 189 -1.44 18.88 -14.43
N ILE A 190 -1.84 18.43 -15.64
CA ILE A 190 -1.69 17.03 -16.09
C ILE A 190 -0.21 16.68 -16.22
N GLN A 191 0.58 17.56 -16.87
CA GLN A 191 2.02 17.37 -16.99
C GLN A 191 2.69 17.21 -15.62
N ARG A 192 2.28 18.02 -14.62
CA ARG A 192 2.82 17.92 -13.26
C ARG A 192 2.48 16.58 -12.63
N ILE A 193 1.21 16.15 -12.71
CA ILE A 193 0.79 14.88 -12.11
C ILE A 193 1.52 13.71 -12.79
N VAL A 194 1.46 13.58 -14.11
CA VAL A 194 2.16 12.51 -14.84
C VAL A 194 3.68 12.59 -14.63
N GLY A 195 4.22 13.80 -14.55
CA GLY A 195 5.66 14.03 -14.31
C GLY A 195 6.16 13.63 -12.92
N HIS A 196 5.27 13.29 -11.98
CA HIS A 196 5.62 12.76 -10.65
C HIS A 196 5.52 11.22 -10.60
N HIS A 197 5.02 10.59 -11.63
CA HIS A 197 4.70 9.18 -11.70
C HIS A 197 5.43 8.49 -12.86
N THR A 198 5.27 7.18 -12.93
CA THR A 198 5.82 6.34 -14.00
C THR A 198 4.76 6.09 -15.07
N THR A 199 5.09 6.38 -16.34
CA THR A 199 4.21 6.06 -17.46
C THR A 199 4.16 4.55 -17.74
N PRO A 200 3.12 4.02 -18.42
CA PRO A 200 3.02 2.59 -18.72
C PRO A 200 4.23 2.04 -19.47
N ARG A 201 4.76 2.81 -20.43
CA ARG A 201 5.95 2.44 -21.20
C ARG A 201 7.21 2.38 -20.31
N GLU A 202 7.38 3.33 -19.40
CA GLU A 202 8.49 3.35 -18.44
C GLU A 202 8.36 2.21 -17.42
N ALA A 203 7.16 1.93 -16.91
CA ALA A 203 6.91 0.79 -16.04
C ALA A 203 7.29 -0.53 -16.74
N GLY A 204 6.97 -0.67 -18.03
CA GLY A 204 7.42 -1.79 -18.84
C GLY A 204 8.96 -1.90 -18.90
N LEU A 205 9.69 -0.78 -19.01
CA LEU A 205 11.16 -0.77 -18.94
C LEU A 205 11.68 -1.20 -17.56
N VAL A 206 11.03 -0.76 -16.47
CA VAL A 206 11.36 -1.21 -15.10
C VAL A 206 11.19 -2.72 -15.01
N PHE A 207 10.06 -3.27 -15.44
CA PHE A 207 9.78 -4.71 -15.39
C PHE A 207 10.74 -5.53 -16.25
N ALA A 208 11.07 -5.04 -17.46
CA ALA A 208 12.01 -5.71 -18.36
C ALA A 208 13.42 -5.81 -17.77
N GLN A 209 13.84 -4.81 -17.00
CA GLN A 209 15.15 -4.77 -16.36
C GLN A 209 15.15 -5.53 -15.03
N ALA A 210 14.14 -5.35 -14.18
CA ALA A 210 14.03 -6.03 -12.90
C ALA A 210 13.75 -7.54 -13.04
N LYS A 211 13.05 -7.96 -14.08
CA LYS A 211 12.70 -9.36 -14.40
C LYS A 211 12.02 -10.09 -13.24
N PRO A 212 10.92 -9.53 -12.68
CA PRO A 212 10.16 -10.23 -11.66
C PRO A 212 9.49 -11.49 -12.23
N LYS A 213 9.15 -12.48 -11.39
CA LYS A 213 8.32 -13.61 -11.82
C LYS A 213 6.92 -13.15 -12.20
N LEU A 214 6.37 -12.14 -11.48
CA LEU A 214 5.13 -11.45 -11.81
C LEU A 214 5.29 -9.95 -11.56
N ALA A 215 5.01 -9.12 -12.56
CA ALA A 215 4.79 -7.70 -12.41
C ALA A 215 3.30 -7.44 -12.13
N ALA A 216 3.00 -6.44 -11.28
CA ALA A 216 1.61 -6.05 -11.03
C ALA A 216 1.49 -4.54 -10.92
N TYR A 217 0.37 -3.99 -11.38
CA TYR A 217 0.05 -2.58 -11.17
C TYR A 217 -0.75 -2.37 -9.90
N THR A 218 -0.46 -1.28 -9.22
CA THR A 218 -1.24 -0.66 -8.15
C THR A 218 -1.25 0.85 -8.36
N HIS A 219 -1.98 1.61 -7.56
CA HIS A 219 -2.01 3.07 -7.64
C HIS A 219 -2.13 3.56 -9.10
N ILE A 220 -3.20 3.11 -9.77
CA ILE A 220 -3.42 3.37 -11.21
C ILE A 220 -4.08 4.73 -11.36
N VAL A 221 -3.31 5.73 -11.82
CA VAL A 221 -3.75 7.11 -12.00
C VAL A 221 -4.07 7.36 -13.47
N LEU A 222 -5.35 7.31 -13.82
CA LEU A 222 -5.83 7.56 -15.19
C LEU A 222 -6.50 8.93 -15.24
N LEU A 223 -5.86 9.89 -15.90
CA LEU A 223 -6.29 11.28 -15.94
C LEU A 223 -7.16 11.56 -17.15
N GLY A 224 -8.30 12.16 -16.87
CA GLY A 224 -9.28 12.61 -17.86
C GLY A 224 -9.94 13.91 -17.44
N ASN A 225 -10.82 14.45 -18.26
CA ASN A 225 -11.70 15.58 -17.93
C ASN A 225 -13.08 15.38 -18.58
N GLU A 226 -13.97 16.36 -18.45
CA GLU A 226 -15.34 16.28 -18.99
C GLU A 226 -15.40 16.10 -20.52
N ARG A 227 -14.36 16.46 -21.26
CA ARG A 227 -14.30 16.41 -22.72
C ARG A 227 -13.47 15.25 -23.26
N ILE A 228 -12.45 14.86 -22.53
CA ILE A 228 -11.48 13.82 -22.91
C ILE A 228 -11.48 12.77 -21.82
N PRO A 229 -12.04 11.58 -22.07
CA PRO A 229 -12.06 10.51 -21.07
C PRO A 229 -10.65 10.02 -20.77
N PRO A 230 -10.40 9.48 -19.57
CA PRO A 230 -9.11 8.91 -19.23
C PRO A 230 -8.74 7.76 -20.16
N PRO A 231 -7.45 7.39 -20.24
CA PRO A 231 -7.04 6.11 -20.82
C PRO A 231 -7.74 4.93 -20.12
N THR A 232 -7.91 3.84 -20.83
CA THR A 232 -8.46 2.60 -20.27
C THR A 232 -7.35 1.71 -19.71
N ILE A 233 -7.73 0.66 -18.97
CA ILE A 233 -6.79 -0.37 -18.55
C ILE A 233 -6.12 -1.04 -19.74
N ASP A 234 -6.87 -1.30 -20.82
CA ASP A 234 -6.32 -1.90 -22.04
C ASP A 234 -5.28 -0.98 -22.71
N ASP A 235 -5.49 0.33 -22.69
CA ASP A 235 -4.53 1.30 -23.21
C ASP A 235 -3.20 1.22 -22.44
N ILE A 236 -3.23 1.26 -21.11
CA ILE A 236 -2.00 1.18 -20.31
C ILE A 236 -1.30 -0.17 -20.44
N VAL A 237 -2.05 -1.26 -20.56
CA VAL A 237 -1.47 -2.58 -20.82
C VAL A 237 -0.80 -2.61 -22.19
N ALA A 238 -1.44 -2.08 -23.24
CA ALA A 238 -0.88 -2.01 -24.58
C ALA A 238 0.43 -1.22 -24.61
N GLU A 239 0.48 -0.02 -24.00
CA GLU A 239 1.68 0.78 -23.89
C GLU A 239 2.81 0.07 -23.12
N THR A 240 2.46 -0.63 -22.02
CA THR A 240 3.43 -1.43 -21.24
C THR A 240 4.02 -2.55 -22.11
N ARG A 241 3.20 -3.18 -22.95
CA ARG A 241 3.60 -4.28 -23.85
C ARG A 241 4.59 -3.86 -24.94
N GLU A 242 4.73 -2.57 -25.21
CA GLU A 242 5.77 -2.06 -26.10
C GLU A 242 7.19 -2.31 -25.57
N THR A 243 7.34 -2.42 -24.24
CA THR A 243 8.64 -2.54 -23.57
C THR A 243 8.79 -3.77 -22.68
N TYR A 244 7.68 -4.48 -22.38
CA TYR A 244 7.68 -5.65 -21.50
C TYR A 244 6.77 -6.77 -22.01
N SER A 245 7.31 -7.96 -22.22
CA SER A 245 6.58 -9.15 -22.66
C SER A 245 6.33 -10.20 -21.55
N GLY A 246 6.84 -9.95 -20.33
CA GLY A 246 6.72 -10.89 -19.23
C GLY A 246 5.33 -10.91 -18.56
N PRO A 247 5.14 -11.74 -17.50
CA PRO A 247 3.88 -11.82 -16.78
C PRO A 247 3.50 -10.49 -16.14
N LEU A 248 2.28 -10.01 -16.41
CA LEU A 248 1.72 -8.76 -15.89
C LEU A 248 0.29 -8.98 -15.39
N ALA A 249 0.01 -8.53 -14.17
CA ALA A 249 -1.31 -8.42 -13.60
C ALA A 249 -1.69 -6.93 -13.43
N VAL A 250 -2.94 -6.59 -13.66
CA VAL A 250 -3.48 -5.29 -13.28
C VAL A 250 -4.17 -5.46 -11.93
N GLY A 251 -3.71 -4.72 -10.92
CA GLY A 251 -4.26 -4.78 -9.58
C GLY A 251 -5.68 -4.23 -9.52
N GLU A 252 -6.49 -4.88 -8.73
CA GLU A 252 -7.85 -4.46 -8.39
C GLU A 252 -7.97 -4.45 -6.86
N ASP A 253 -8.91 -3.66 -6.34
CA ASP A 253 -9.21 -3.68 -4.91
C ASP A 253 -9.50 -5.10 -4.42
N LEU A 254 -8.94 -5.45 -3.25
CA LEU A 254 -9.10 -6.76 -2.61
C LEU A 254 -8.43 -7.93 -3.34
N MET A 255 -7.65 -7.68 -4.40
CA MET A 255 -6.85 -8.71 -5.05
C MET A 255 -5.75 -9.22 -4.11
N ALA A 256 -5.47 -10.51 -4.16
CA ALA A 256 -4.40 -11.15 -3.41
C ALA A 256 -3.40 -11.84 -4.33
N PHE A 257 -2.13 -11.73 -3.99
CA PHE A 257 -1.04 -12.47 -4.62
C PHE A 257 -0.48 -13.48 -3.62
N GLU A 258 -0.51 -14.75 -3.97
CA GLU A 258 0.07 -15.83 -3.15
C GLU A 258 1.43 -16.21 -3.72
N ILE A 259 2.49 -15.95 -2.95
CA ILE A 259 3.87 -16.14 -3.39
C ILE A 259 4.38 -17.48 -2.87
N GLY A 260 4.34 -18.49 -3.76
CA GLY A 260 4.90 -19.81 -3.57
C GLY A 260 6.12 -20.07 -4.48
N GLU A 261 6.25 -21.23 -5.05
CA GLU A 261 7.21 -21.50 -6.14
C GLU A 261 6.87 -20.65 -7.38
N THR A 262 5.59 -20.49 -7.62
CA THR A 262 5.01 -19.54 -8.58
C THR A 262 4.20 -18.50 -7.83
N VAL A 263 3.86 -17.40 -8.49
CA VAL A 263 2.95 -16.40 -7.95
C VAL A 263 1.57 -16.62 -8.55
N SER A 264 0.58 -16.86 -7.70
CA SER A 264 -0.82 -16.96 -8.11
C SER A 264 -1.61 -15.72 -7.74
N VAL A 265 -2.60 -15.39 -8.57
CA VAL A 265 -3.47 -14.23 -8.39
C VAL A 265 -4.85 -14.69 -8.00
N ARG A 266 -5.37 -14.15 -6.91
CA ARG A 266 -6.73 -14.41 -6.44
C ARG A 266 -7.52 -13.11 -6.40
N ARG A 267 -8.58 -13.04 -7.21
CA ARG A 267 -9.53 -11.93 -7.18
C ARG A 267 -10.56 -12.14 -6.08
N PHE A 268 -10.99 -11.04 -5.49
CA PHE A 268 -12.06 -11.09 -4.49
C PHE A 268 -13.37 -11.46 -5.16
N GLN A 269 -14.00 -12.53 -4.68
CA GLN A 269 -15.38 -12.86 -5.05
C GLN A 269 -16.28 -12.43 -3.89
N SER A 270 -17.12 -11.42 -4.10
CA SER A 270 -18.19 -11.14 -3.15
C SER A 270 -19.09 -12.37 -3.11
N SER A 271 -19.19 -13.01 -1.94
CA SER A 271 -20.26 -13.99 -1.73
C SER A 271 -21.58 -13.25 -1.93
N SER A 272 -22.27 -13.52 -3.02
CA SER A 272 -23.67 -13.08 -3.19
C SER A 272 -24.41 -13.55 -1.94
N PRO A 273 -25.22 -12.69 -1.27
CA PRO A 273 -26.09 -13.17 -0.21
C PRO A 273 -26.94 -14.29 -0.84
N SER A 274 -26.86 -15.49 -0.27
CA SER A 274 -27.80 -16.54 -0.60
C SER A 274 -29.20 -15.95 -0.39
N THR A 275 -29.97 -15.86 -1.46
CA THR A 275 -31.39 -15.52 -1.39
C THR A 275 -32.08 -16.68 -0.67
N GLY A 276 -31.95 -16.69 0.65
CA GLY A 276 -32.78 -17.50 1.51
C GLY A 276 -34.19 -16.94 1.43
N SER A 277 -35.06 -17.62 0.68
CA SER A 277 -36.48 -17.39 0.72
C SER A 277 -36.95 -17.56 2.16
N ALA A 278 -37.16 -16.45 2.85
CA ALA A 278 -37.94 -16.45 4.08
C ALA A 278 -39.38 -16.72 3.66
N SER A 279 -39.80 -17.96 3.77
CA SER A 279 -41.24 -18.28 3.76
C SER A 279 -41.81 -17.69 5.05
N VAL A 280 -42.60 -16.63 4.93
CA VAL A 280 -43.45 -16.13 5.97
C VAL A 280 -44.61 -17.13 6.09
N ALA A 281 -44.69 -17.82 7.22
CA ALA A 281 -45.86 -18.51 7.69
C ALA A 281 -46.48 -17.68 8.81
#